data_b38bd9be4ed0340822c780aefdacfa93
#
_entry.id   b38bd9be4ed0340822c780aefdacfa93
#
_cell.length_a   1.000
_cell.length_b   1.000
_cell.length_c   1.000
_cell.angle_alpha   90.00
_cell.angle_beta   90.00
_cell.angle_gamma   90.00
#
_symmetry.space_group_name_H-M   'P 1'
#
loop_
_entity.id
_entity.type
_entity.pdbx_description
1 polymer ?
#
loop_
_entity_poly.entity_id
_entity_poly.type
_entity_poly.pdbx_seq_one_letter_code
_entity_poly.pdbx_strand_id
1 'polypeptide(L)'
;REIVLDSKAPLNAYLESQEAEDQSERAAWEAKHAKAVKSHVDALAGKRYWESREVSPEVVLCFLPMESALSAALRADGTLLDYAASHGVALVSPVSLLASLKAVALSWRQESVSANARELLSLARQLYDRLATVGGHLQQMGRSLTKSVESYHSKLGSLESRVLVTARRINDLDLSAR
;
A
#
# COMPACT_ATOMS: atom_id res chain seq x y z
N ARG A 1 1.34 -1.77 -10.69
CA ARG A 1 1.44 -3.22 -10.38
C ARG A 1 0.97 -4.00 -11.60
N GLU A 2 1.68 -5.04 -11.96
CA GLU A 2 1.43 -5.80 -13.17
C GLU A 2 1.60 -7.28 -12.87
N ILE A 3 0.90 -8.13 -13.64
CA ILE A 3 1.10 -9.57 -13.66
C ILE A 3 1.38 -9.96 -15.11
N VAL A 4 2.36 -10.82 -15.31
CA VAL A 4 2.76 -11.27 -16.62
C VAL A 4 1.98 -12.54 -16.97
N LEU A 5 1.28 -12.53 -18.10
CA LEU A 5 0.55 -13.67 -18.64
C LEU A 5 1.11 -14.01 -20.02
N ASP A 6 1.58 -15.24 -20.22
CA ASP A 6 1.91 -15.80 -21.53
C ASP A 6 0.78 -16.71 -22.00
N SER A 7 0.22 -16.41 -23.16
CA SER A 7 -0.94 -17.12 -23.72
C SER A 7 -0.59 -18.10 -24.84
N LYS A 8 0.69 -18.25 -25.20
CA LYS A 8 1.13 -19.14 -26.28
C LYS A 8 1.45 -20.54 -25.73
N ALA A 9 0.44 -21.41 -25.65
CA ALA A 9 0.59 -22.77 -25.16
C ALA A 9 0.91 -23.76 -26.30
N PRO A 10 1.78 -24.76 -26.08
CA PRO A 10 2.09 -25.82 -27.08
C PRO A 10 1.00 -26.91 -27.10
N LEU A 11 -0.07 -26.71 -27.86
CA LEU A 11 -1.23 -27.63 -27.87
C LEU A 11 -1.16 -28.75 -28.92
N ASN A 12 -0.26 -28.68 -29.91
CA ASN A 12 -0.25 -29.63 -31.04
C ASN A 12 -0.27 -31.09 -30.58
N ALA A 13 0.65 -31.49 -29.70
CA ALA A 13 0.71 -32.86 -29.20
C ALA A 13 -0.54 -33.26 -28.40
N TYR A 14 -1.20 -32.32 -27.72
CA TYR A 14 -2.46 -32.59 -27.07
C TYR A 14 -3.59 -32.85 -28.08
N LEU A 15 -3.70 -32.09 -29.16
CA LEU A 15 -4.71 -32.30 -30.21
C LEU A 15 -4.52 -33.66 -30.86
N GLU A 16 -3.30 -34.04 -31.20
CA GLU A 16 -2.98 -35.40 -31.71
C GLU A 16 -3.40 -36.49 -30.71
N SER A 17 -3.24 -36.26 -29.40
CA SER A 17 -3.69 -37.23 -28.39
C SER A 17 -5.21 -37.42 -28.38
N GLN A 18 -6.00 -36.43 -28.81
CA GLN A 18 -7.46 -36.53 -28.89
C GLN A 18 -7.94 -37.29 -30.13
N GLU A 19 -7.11 -37.33 -31.18
CA GLU A 19 -7.39 -38.03 -32.43
C GLU A 19 -6.85 -39.49 -32.41
N ALA A 20 -6.02 -39.84 -31.43
CA ALA A 20 -5.44 -41.18 -31.30
C ALA A 20 -6.51 -42.25 -31.10
N GLU A 21 -6.43 -43.32 -31.91
CA GLU A 21 -7.41 -44.42 -31.92
C GLU A 21 -7.20 -45.38 -30.76
N ASP A 22 -5.96 -45.57 -30.30
CA ASP A 22 -5.66 -46.48 -29.21
C ASP A 22 -5.08 -45.77 -27.98
N GLN A 23 -5.14 -46.47 -26.83
CA GLN A 23 -4.70 -45.92 -25.56
C GLN A 23 -3.18 -45.75 -25.47
N SER A 24 -2.41 -46.57 -26.14
CA SER A 24 -0.94 -46.52 -26.16
C SER A 24 -0.48 -45.30 -26.94
N GLU A 25 -1.08 -45.07 -28.12
CA GLU A 25 -0.81 -43.90 -28.95
C GLU A 25 -1.17 -42.60 -28.19
N ARG A 26 -2.35 -42.56 -27.58
CA ARG A 26 -2.79 -41.44 -26.76
C ARG A 26 -1.78 -41.12 -25.66
N ALA A 27 -1.34 -42.14 -24.91
CA ALA A 27 -0.37 -41.94 -23.84
C ALA A 27 0.98 -41.40 -24.34
N ALA A 28 1.41 -41.86 -25.53
CA ALA A 28 2.63 -41.35 -26.14
C ALA A 28 2.51 -39.86 -26.54
N TRP A 29 1.37 -39.45 -27.06
CA TRP A 29 1.11 -38.05 -27.39
C TRP A 29 0.93 -37.16 -26.15
N GLU A 30 0.27 -37.64 -25.06
CA GLU A 30 0.16 -36.93 -23.79
C GLU A 30 1.55 -36.72 -23.17
N ALA A 31 2.44 -37.72 -23.24
CA ALA A 31 3.83 -37.56 -22.78
C ALA A 31 4.61 -36.51 -23.60
N LYS A 32 4.42 -36.47 -24.94
CA LYS A 32 4.98 -35.42 -25.77
C LYS A 32 4.44 -34.04 -25.43
N HIS A 33 3.13 -33.97 -25.13
CA HIS A 33 2.51 -32.73 -24.69
C HIS A 33 3.10 -32.21 -23.35
N ALA A 34 3.21 -33.08 -22.36
CA ALA A 34 3.83 -32.73 -21.08
C ALA A 34 5.28 -32.20 -21.24
N LYS A 35 6.06 -32.88 -22.11
CA LYS A 35 7.43 -32.43 -22.44
C LYS A 35 7.44 -31.06 -23.13
N ALA A 36 6.48 -30.80 -24.02
CA ALA A 36 6.36 -29.53 -24.71
C ALA A 36 5.97 -28.40 -23.75
N VAL A 37 5.05 -28.65 -22.80
CA VAL A 37 4.70 -27.71 -21.74
C VAL A 37 5.91 -27.42 -20.84
N LYS A 38 6.66 -28.44 -20.45
CA LYS A 38 7.88 -28.29 -19.64
C LYS A 38 8.93 -27.44 -20.34
N SER A 39 9.19 -27.68 -21.62
CA SER A 39 10.12 -26.85 -22.41
C SER A 39 9.63 -25.39 -22.54
N HIS A 40 8.31 -25.19 -22.57
CA HIS A 40 7.75 -23.84 -22.58
C HIS A 40 7.93 -23.13 -21.24
N VAL A 41 7.81 -23.84 -20.12
CA VAL A 41 8.13 -23.34 -18.77
C VAL A 41 9.60 -22.86 -18.71
N ASP A 42 10.54 -23.65 -19.23
CA ASP A 42 11.96 -23.28 -19.28
C ASP A 42 12.20 -22.00 -20.09
N ALA A 43 11.53 -21.88 -21.24
CA ALA A 43 11.61 -20.70 -22.07
C ALA A 43 11.04 -19.45 -21.38
N LEU A 44 9.99 -19.58 -20.57
CA LEU A 44 9.41 -18.48 -19.81
C LEU A 44 10.30 -18.09 -18.63
N ALA A 45 10.81 -19.05 -17.88
CA ALA A 45 11.74 -18.83 -16.78
C ALA A 45 13.01 -18.09 -17.23
N GLY A 46 13.53 -18.45 -18.43
CA GLY A 46 14.70 -17.78 -18.99
C GLY A 46 14.51 -16.32 -19.39
N LYS A 47 13.27 -15.88 -19.62
CA LYS A 47 12.98 -14.49 -20.00
C LYS A 47 12.97 -13.51 -18.82
N ARG A 48 12.94 -13.99 -17.58
CA ARG A 48 13.02 -13.20 -16.35
C ARG A 48 12.21 -11.89 -16.39
N TYR A 49 10.95 -11.95 -16.77
CA TYR A 49 10.08 -10.78 -16.97
C TYR A 49 9.97 -9.87 -15.74
N TRP A 50 10.23 -10.38 -14.54
CA TRP A 50 10.20 -9.65 -13.28
C TRP A 50 11.42 -8.74 -13.06
N GLU A 51 12.56 -8.96 -13.73
CA GLU A 51 13.77 -8.16 -13.52
C GLU A 51 13.66 -6.73 -14.07
N SER A 52 12.76 -6.50 -15.01
CA SER A 52 12.57 -5.18 -15.64
C SER A 52 11.52 -4.29 -14.95
N ARG A 53 10.92 -4.72 -13.82
CA ARG A 53 9.75 -4.06 -13.24
C ARG A 53 9.83 -4.01 -11.70
N GLU A 54 9.82 -2.81 -11.14
CA GLU A 54 9.98 -2.55 -9.70
C GLU A 54 8.88 -3.13 -8.79
N VAL A 55 7.70 -3.50 -9.31
CA VAL A 55 6.55 -3.97 -8.53
C VAL A 55 5.75 -5.05 -9.29
N SER A 56 6.41 -6.14 -9.65
CA SER A 56 5.75 -7.32 -10.24
C SER A 56 5.99 -8.53 -9.34
N PRO A 57 5.01 -9.42 -9.14
CA PRO A 57 5.28 -10.70 -8.50
C PRO A 57 6.30 -11.49 -9.35
N GLU A 58 7.21 -12.19 -8.69
CA GLU A 58 8.24 -13.04 -9.33
C GLU A 58 7.64 -14.31 -9.94
N VAL A 59 6.45 -14.18 -10.55
CA VAL A 59 5.69 -15.29 -11.14
C VAL A 59 5.14 -14.88 -12.49
N VAL A 60 5.32 -15.75 -13.48
CA VAL A 60 4.71 -15.65 -14.81
C VAL A 60 3.57 -16.66 -14.90
N LEU A 61 2.39 -16.22 -15.33
CA LEU A 61 1.27 -17.12 -15.60
C LEU A 61 1.41 -17.70 -17.01
N CYS A 62 1.58 -19.01 -17.13
CA CYS A 62 1.55 -19.75 -18.37
C CYS A 62 0.12 -20.25 -18.62
N PHE A 63 -0.58 -19.64 -19.58
CA PHE A 63 -1.99 -19.94 -19.84
C PHE A 63 -2.16 -21.07 -20.85
N LEU A 64 -2.82 -22.14 -20.40
CA LEU A 64 -3.31 -23.22 -21.25
C LEU A 64 -4.82 -23.02 -21.51
N PRO A 65 -5.27 -22.80 -22.74
CA PRO A 65 -6.65 -22.38 -23.01
C PRO A 65 -7.70 -23.50 -22.82
N MET A 66 -7.27 -24.74 -22.55
CA MET A 66 -8.15 -25.89 -22.30
C MET A 66 -7.74 -26.56 -20.96
N GLU A 67 -8.72 -26.71 -20.08
CA GLU A 67 -8.58 -27.44 -18.80
C GLU A 67 -8.12 -28.88 -19.00
N SER A 68 -8.66 -29.52 -20.05
CA SER A 68 -8.32 -30.88 -20.41
C SER A 68 -6.86 -31.03 -20.88
N ALA A 69 -6.30 -30.04 -21.57
CA ALA A 69 -4.90 -30.04 -21.95
C ALA A 69 -3.97 -29.95 -20.76
N LEU A 70 -4.28 -29.07 -19.77
CA LEU A 70 -3.55 -29.00 -18.52
C LEU A 70 -3.63 -30.34 -17.77
N SER A 71 -4.82 -30.90 -17.63
CA SER A 71 -5.03 -32.19 -16.98
C SER A 71 -4.27 -33.34 -17.66
N ALA A 72 -4.21 -33.35 -19.00
CA ALA A 72 -3.46 -34.36 -19.75
C ALA A 72 -1.95 -34.27 -19.50
N ALA A 73 -1.40 -33.04 -19.47
CA ALA A 73 0.00 -32.82 -19.16
C ALA A 73 0.35 -33.27 -17.74
N LEU A 74 -0.50 -32.96 -16.76
CA LEU A 74 -0.29 -33.34 -15.34
C LEU A 74 -0.47 -34.85 -15.10
N ARG A 75 -1.32 -35.53 -15.87
CA ARG A 75 -1.41 -37.01 -15.82
C ARG A 75 -0.15 -37.67 -16.37
N ALA A 76 0.40 -37.12 -17.44
CA ALA A 76 1.60 -37.65 -18.07
C ALA A 76 2.88 -37.36 -17.30
N ASP A 77 2.95 -36.22 -16.63
CA ASP A 77 4.05 -35.84 -15.74
C ASP A 77 3.51 -35.21 -14.45
N GLY A 78 3.36 -36.00 -13.40
CA GLY A 78 2.86 -35.54 -12.10
C GLY A 78 3.77 -34.56 -11.39
N THR A 79 5.03 -34.39 -11.84
CA THR A 79 5.99 -33.44 -11.26
C THR A 79 5.96 -32.05 -11.94
N LEU A 80 5.22 -31.93 -13.03
CA LEU A 80 5.22 -30.73 -13.89
C LEU A 80 4.77 -29.47 -13.15
N LEU A 81 3.83 -29.59 -12.22
CA LEU A 81 3.31 -28.46 -11.45
C LEU A 81 4.38 -27.90 -10.51
N ASP A 82 5.03 -28.76 -9.74
CA ASP A 82 6.10 -28.38 -8.81
C ASP A 82 7.33 -27.85 -9.56
N TYR A 83 7.62 -28.48 -10.71
CA TYR A 83 8.68 -28.04 -11.60
C TYR A 83 8.44 -26.61 -12.09
N ALA A 84 7.25 -26.31 -12.60
CA ALA A 84 6.89 -24.95 -13.06
C ALA A 84 6.97 -23.95 -11.93
N ALA A 85 6.42 -24.27 -10.75
CA ALA A 85 6.43 -23.40 -9.59
C ALA A 85 7.86 -23.07 -9.12
N SER A 86 8.77 -24.06 -9.10
CA SER A 86 10.18 -23.86 -8.75
C SER A 86 10.94 -22.96 -9.72
N HIS A 87 10.42 -22.78 -10.94
CA HIS A 87 10.97 -21.91 -11.97
C HIS A 87 10.23 -20.54 -12.09
N GLY A 88 9.39 -20.20 -11.10
CA GLY A 88 8.64 -18.95 -11.11
C GLY A 88 7.53 -18.90 -12.16
N VAL A 89 7.04 -20.07 -12.62
CA VAL A 89 5.97 -20.18 -13.61
C VAL A 89 4.78 -20.88 -12.99
N ALA A 90 3.60 -20.27 -13.07
CA ALA A 90 2.34 -20.90 -12.67
C ALA A 90 1.55 -21.35 -13.90
N LEU A 91 1.28 -22.65 -14.00
CA LEU A 91 0.41 -23.20 -15.06
C LEU A 91 -1.04 -22.90 -14.72
N VAL A 92 -1.73 -22.21 -15.59
CA VAL A 92 -3.12 -21.79 -15.37
C VAL A 92 -4.01 -22.14 -16.55
N SER A 93 -5.20 -22.63 -16.24
CA SER A 93 -6.32 -22.85 -17.16
C SER A 93 -7.31 -21.66 -17.07
N PRO A 94 -8.36 -21.61 -17.90
CA PRO A 94 -9.35 -20.53 -17.81
C PRO A 94 -9.95 -20.33 -16.43
N VAL A 95 -10.25 -21.41 -15.72
CA VAL A 95 -10.86 -21.35 -14.37
C VAL A 95 -9.84 -20.90 -13.33
N SER A 96 -8.66 -21.51 -13.32
CA SER A 96 -7.61 -21.17 -12.36
C SER A 96 -7.01 -19.78 -12.61
N LEU A 97 -6.95 -19.33 -13.87
CA LEU A 97 -6.56 -17.96 -14.21
C LEU A 97 -7.54 -16.95 -13.59
N LEU A 98 -8.85 -17.14 -13.74
CA LEU A 98 -9.84 -16.25 -13.16
C LEU A 98 -9.71 -16.19 -11.62
N ALA A 99 -9.53 -17.34 -10.98
CA ALA A 99 -9.31 -17.40 -9.52
C ALA A 99 -8.04 -16.67 -9.10
N SER A 100 -6.93 -16.89 -9.79
CA SER A 100 -5.64 -16.24 -9.54
C SER A 100 -5.73 -14.72 -9.71
N LEU A 101 -6.35 -14.24 -10.79
CA LEU A 101 -6.52 -12.81 -11.01
C LEU A 101 -7.40 -12.15 -9.94
N LYS A 102 -8.45 -12.82 -9.48
CA LYS A 102 -9.27 -12.33 -8.36
C LYS A 102 -8.49 -12.28 -7.04
N ALA A 103 -7.68 -13.29 -6.76
CA ALA A 103 -6.85 -13.33 -5.57
C ALA A 103 -5.80 -12.19 -5.58
N VAL A 104 -5.14 -11.97 -6.70
CA VAL A 104 -4.18 -10.88 -6.89
C VAL A 104 -4.87 -9.51 -6.75
N ALA A 105 -6.02 -9.31 -7.37
CA ALA A 105 -6.77 -8.06 -7.26
C ALA A 105 -7.19 -7.77 -5.80
N LEU A 106 -7.59 -8.80 -5.05
CA LEU A 106 -7.92 -8.67 -3.62
C LEU A 106 -6.69 -8.31 -2.79
N SER A 107 -5.56 -8.97 -3.02
CA SER A 107 -4.29 -8.68 -2.36
C SER A 107 -3.85 -7.23 -2.59
N TRP A 108 -3.94 -6.74 -3.82
CA TRP A 108 -3.59 -5.35 -4.14
C TRP A 108 -4.51 -4.33 -3.47
N ARG A 109 -5.80 -4.66 -3.34
CA ARG A 109 -6.76 -3.81 -2.62
C ARG A 109 -6.41 -3.74 -1.12
N GLN A 110 -6.12 -4.87 -0.49
CA GLN A 110 -5.73 -4.92 0.92
C GLN A 110 -4.46 -4.11 1.22
N GLU A 111 -3.46 -4.21 0.36
CA GLU A 111 -2.22 -3.46 0.54
C GLU A 111 -2.43 -1.95 0.38
N SER A 112 -3.29 -1.52 -0.56
CA SER A 112 -3.67 -0.11 -0.70
C SER A 112 -4.35 0.43 0.55
N VAL A 113 -5.29 -0.32 1.14
CA VAL A 113 -5.96 0.04 2.40
C VAL A 113 -4.95 0.16 3.55
N SER A 114 -4.00 -0.77 3.64
CA SER A 114 -2.96 -0.76 4.68
C SER A 114 -1.99 0.42 4.54
N ALA A 115 -1.67 0.84 3.32
CA ALA A 115 -0.84 2.01 3.07
C ALA A 115 -1.56 3.30 3.50
N ASN A 116 -2.84 3.46 3.10
CA ASN A 116 -3.66 4.61 3.49
C ASN A 116 -3.86 4.69 5.01
N ALA A 117 -4.04 3.55 5.69
CA ALA A 117 -4.16 3.51 7.14
C ALA A 117 -2.87 3.97 7.86
N ARG A 118 -1.70 3.59 7.34
CA ARG A 118 -0.40 4.05 7.88
C ARG A 118 -0.21 5.55 7.67
N GLU A 119 -0.56 6.07 6.51
CA GLU A 119 -0.51 7.50 6.21
C GLU A 119 -1.45 8.29 7.12
N LEU A 120 -2.70 7.82 7.29
CA LEU A 120 -3.67 8.43 8.21
C LEU A 120 -3.14 8.50 9.64
N LEU A 121 -2.53 7.44 10.17
CA LEU A 121 -1.92 7.43 11.49
C LEU A 121 -0.76 8.44 11.60
N SER A 122 0.05 8.58 10.56
CA SER A 122 1.13 9.57 10.50
C SER A 122 0.57 11.00 10.57
N LEU A 123 -0.44 11.30 9.76
CA LEU A 123 -1.10 12.61 9.74
C LEU A 123 -1.79 12.94 11.07
N ALA A 124 -2.42 11.93 11.70
CA ALA A 124 -3.05 12.10 13.00
C ALA A 124 -2.02 12.46 14.10
N ARG A 125 -0.83 11.83 14.10
CA ARG A 125 0.26 12.17 15.00
C ARG A 125 0.75 13.62 14.77
N GLN A 126 0.98 14.00 13.52
CA GLN A 126 1.40 15.37 13.18
C GLN A 126 0.34 16.40 13.62
N LEU A 127 -0.94 16.11 13.46
CA LEU A 127 -2.02 16.98 13.92
C LEU A 127 -2.00 17.13 15.45
N TYR A 128 -1.81 16.03 16.18
CA TYR A 128 -1.72 16.06 17.65
C TYR A 128 -0.55 16.94 18.11
N ASP A 129 0.62 16.79 17.53
CA ASP A 129 1.81 17.59 17.89
C ASP A 129 1.60 19.08 17.61
N ARG A 130 0.95 19.42 16.49
CA ARG A 130 0.61 20.81 16.16
C ARG A 130 -0.41 21.39 17.13
N LEU A 131 -1.42 20.64 17.53
CA LEU A 131 -2.40 21.06 18.53
C LEU A 131 -1.76 21.27 19.90
N ALA A 132 -0.84 20.41 20.32
CA ALA A 132 -0.07 20.58 21.55
C ALA A 132 0.75 21.91 21.54
N THR A 133 1.38 22.20 20.39
CA THR A 133 2.12 23.46 20.20
C THR A 133 1.21 24.69 20.30
N VAL A 134 0.04 24.65 19.64
CA VAL A 134 -0.96 25.72 19.74
C VAL A 134 -1.44 25.90 21.19
N GLY A 135 -1.69 24.79 21.90
CA GLY A 135 -2.03 24.82 23.33
C GLY A 135 -0.96 25.53 24.18
N GLY A 136 0.32 25.25 23.92
CA GLY A 136 1.44 25.94 24.56
C GLY A 136 1.46 27.45 24.29
N HIS A 137 1.23 27.88 23.08
CA HIS A 137 1.14 29.29 22.71
C HIS A 137 -0.04 29.99 23.38
N LEU A 138 -1.20 29.35 23.45
CA LEU A 138 -2.38 29.88 24.16
C LEU A 138 -2.11 30.05 25.65
N GLN A 139 -1.45 29.10 26.31
CA GLN A 139 -1.06 29.22 27.70
C GLN A 139 -0.08 30.37 27.92
N GLN A 140 0.90 30.53 27.02
CA GLN A 140 1.86 31.63 27.11
C GLN A 140 1.17 32.98 26.92
N MET A 141 0.25 33.10 25.99
CA MET A 141 -0.55 34.30 25.78
C MET A 141 -1.39 34.62 27.02
N GLY A 142 -2.06 33.61 27.60
CA GLY A 142 -2.81 33.79 28.86
C GLY A 142 -1.93 34.35 29.98
N ARG A 143 -0.74 33.78 30.19
CA ARG A 143 0.22 34.31 31.21
C ARG A 143 0.65 35.75 30.93
N SER A 144 0.87 36.10 29.66
CA SER A 144 1.23 37.48 29.28
C SER A 144 0.10 38.46 29.49
N LEU A 145 -1.14 38.09 29.23
CA LEU A 145 -2.30 38.90 29.52
C LEU A 145 -2.48 39.12 31.02
N THR A 146 -2.37 38.07 31.84
CA THR A 146 -2.44 38.19 33.31
C THR A 146 -1.38 39.19 33.82
N LYS A 147 -0.11 39.05 33.38
CA LYS A 147 0.99 39.95 33.73
C LYS A 147 0.73 41.39 33.27
N SER A 148 0.10 41.59 32.13
CA SER A 148 -0.28 42.92 31.62
C SER A 148 -1.33 43.56 32.52
N VAL A 149 -2.34 42.79 32.93
CA VAL A 149 -3.39 43.27 33.86
C VAL A 149 -2.80 43.63 35.22
N GLU A 150 -1.94 42.79 35.77
CA GLU A 150 -1.25 43.08 37.04
C GLU A 150 -0.40 44.37 36.96
N SER A 151 0.34 44.54 35.86
CA SER A 151 1.13 45.75 35.60
C SER A 151 0.24 46.99 35.47
N TYR A 152 -0.94 46.86 34.84
CA TYR A 152 -1.91 47.97 34.76
C TYR A 152 -2.41 48.37 36.15
N HIS A 153 -2.85 47.42 36.97
CA HIS A 153 -3.31 47.69 38.34
C HIS A 153 -2.21 48.33 39.20
N SER A 154 -0.98 47.84 39.11
CA SER A 154 0.17 48.42 39.84
C SER A 154 0.41 49.87 39.44
N LYS A 155 0.35 50.20 38.16
CA LYS A 155 0.49 51.59 37.66
C LYS A 155 -0.65 52.48 38.11
N LEU A 156 -1.89 51.97 38.08
CA LEU A 156 -3.09 52.70 38.53
C LEU A 156 -2.97 53.03 40.02
N GLY A 157 -2.62 52.05 40.87
CA GLY A 157 -2.37 52.28 42.29
C GLY A 157 -1.24 53.28 42.57
N SER A 158 -0.19 53.28 41.75
CA SER A 158 0.89 54.29 41.85
C SER A 158 0.40 55.70 41.47
N LEU A 159 -0.45 55.82 40.46
CA LEU A 159 -1.06 57.09 40.05
C LEU A 159 -1.99 57.63 41.11
N GLU A 160 -2.86 56.81 41.70
CA GLU A 160 -3.77 57.20 42.77
C GLU A 160 -3.01 57.61 44.03
N SER A 161 -2.04 56.83 44.49
CA SER A 161 -1.33 57.06 45.74
C SER A 161 -0.29 58.23 45.72
N ARG A 162 0.26 58.49 44.55
CA ARG A 162 1.35 59.50 44.42
C ARG A 162 0.91 60.76 43.67
N VAL A 163 0.33 60.61 42.49
CA VAL A 163 0.02 61.75 41.61
C VAL A 163 -1.26 62.46 42.09
N LEU A 164 -2.35 61.73 42.33
CA LEU A 164 -3.59 62.35 42.74
C LEU A 164 -3.49 62.94 44.16
N VAL A 165 -2.73 62.33 45.06
CA VAL A 165 -2.49 62.91 46.40
C VAL A 165 -1.72 64.23 46.28
N THR A 166 -0.69 64.27 45.44
CA THR A 166 0.08 65.51 45.22
C THR A 166 -0.76 66.58 44.53
N ALA A 167 -1.57 66.21 43.52
CA ALA A 167 -2.48 67.14 42.87
C ALA A 167 -3.53 67.74 43.80
N ARG A 168 -4.10 66.95 44.74
CA ARG A 168 -5.02 67.43 45.77
C ARG A 168 -4.33 68.45 46.73
N ARG A 169 -3.10 68.15 47.17
CA ARG A 169 -2.34 69.09 48.00
C ARG A 169 -2.07 70.42 47.30
N ILE A 170 -1.80 70.42 46.01
CA ILE A 170 -1.61 71.67 45.26
C ILE A 170 -2.91 72.44 45.16
N ASN A 171 -4.00 71.77 44.94
CA ASN A 171 -5.35 72.42 44.86
C ASN A 171 -5.75 73.01 46.22
N ASP A 172 -5.46 72.31 47.32
CA ASP A 172 -5.75 72.82 48.67
C ASP A 172 -4.93 74.06 49.05
N LEU A 173 -3.66 74.14 48.56
CA LEU A 173 -2.84 75.34 48.73
C LEU A 173 -3.31 76.56 47.94
N ASP A 174 -3.84 76.34 46.74
CA ASP A 174 -4.35 77.38 45.84
C ASP A 174 -5.68 77.97 46.42
N LEU A 175 -6.51 77.14 47.04
CA LEU A 175 -7.77 77.58 47.68
C LEU A 175 -7.51 78.30 48.99
N SER A 176 -6.40 78.08 49.68
CA SER A 176 -6.02 78.80 50.95
C SER A 176 -5.36 80.14 50.71
N ALA A 177 -5.05 80.48 49.44
CA ALA A 177 -4.43 81.75 49.02
C ALA A 177 -5.43 82.82 48.55
N ARG A 178 -6.74 82.53 48.65
CA ARG A 178 -7.84 83.48 48.45
C ARG A 178 -8.54 83.73 49.75
#